data_c7b025f58b2c7bafae4067f80142c3ed
#
_entry.id   c7b025f58b2c7bafae4067f80142c3ed
#
_cell.length_a   1.000
_cell.length_b   1.000
_cell.length_c   1.000
_cell.angle_alpha   90.00
_cell.angle_beta   90.00
_cell.angle_gamma   90.00
#
_symmetry.space_group_name_H-M   'P 1'
#
loop_
_entity.id
_entity.type
_entity.pdbx_description
1 polymer ?
#
loop_
_entity_poly.entity_id
_entity_poly.type
_entity_poly.pdbx_seq_one_letter_code
_entity_poly.pdbx_strand_id
1 'polypeptide(L)'
;MIWINLEDKLPTDSDINGWEPWSQEKWEKWKDESERLNKRLQELHDESKIDERNKLIDANSSHWTKLKPWLEKLSYGKCWFFEARNASSHMDVEHFRPKKEAKGSKVKERDGYWWLSFDYMNYRYILAGYDSNSCL
;
A
#
# COMPACT_ATOMS: atom_id res chain seq x y z
N MET A 1 3.11 -4.80 16.97
CA MET A 1 2.46 -4.70 15.66
C MET A 1 1.01 -5.14 15.77
N ILE A 2 0.11 -4.37 15.19
CA ILE A 2 -1.31 -4.71 15.12
C ILE A 2 -1.51 -5.74 14.01
N TRP A 3 -2.15 -6.86 14.33
CA TRP A 3 -2.52 -7.84 13.32
C TRP A 3 -3.89 -7.51 12.75
N ILE A 4 -3.97 -7.28 11.45
CA ILE A 4 -5.24 -6.99 10.76
C ILE A 4 -5.28 -7.84 9.50
N ASN A 5 -6.37 -8.58 9.35
CA ASN A 5 -6.61 -9.34 8.12
C ASN A 5 -7.37 -8.47 7.12
N LEU A 6 -6.67 -7.98 6.10
CA LEU A 6 -7.26 -7.10 5.10
C LEU A 6 -8.30 -7.80 4.21
N GLU A 7 -8.26 -9.13 4.12
CA GLU A 7 -9.25 -9.88 3.36
C GLU A 7 -10.63 -9.90 4.04
N ASP A 8 -10.65 -9.84 5.37
CA ASP A 8 -11.88 -9.93 6.15
C ASP A 8 -12.58 -8.58 6.30
N LYS A 9 -11.88 -7.48 6.06
CA LYS A 9 -12.38 -6.13 6.33
C LYS A 9 -12.16 -5.22 5.13
N LEU A 10 -12.88 -5.50 4.05
CA LEU A 10 -12.75 -4.74 2.80
C LEU A 10 -13.35 -3.32 2.90
N PRO A 11 -12.97 -2.41 2.00
CA PRO A 11 -13.56 -1.06 1.99
C PRO A 11 -15.07 -1.04 1.82
N THR A 12 -15.67 -2.12 1.32
CA THR A 12 -17.13 -2.24 1.16
C THR A 12 -17.84 -2.72 2.41
N ASP A 13 -17.12 -3.13 3.45
CA ASP A 13 -17.73 -3.68 4.65
C ASP A 13 -18.31 -2.60 5.53
N SER A 14 -19.49 -2.88 6.11
CA SER A 14 -20.19 -1.95 7.00
C SER A 14 -19.84 -2.14 8.47
N ASP A 15 -19.08 -3.18 8.81
CA ASP A 15 -18.73 -3.52 10.19
C ASP A 15 -17.42 -2.91 10.68
N ILE A 16 -16.86 -1.97 9.92
CA ILE A 16 -15.66 -1.24 10.31
C ILE A 16 -16.09 0.02 11.06
N ASN A 17 -15.68 0.14 12.32
CA ASN A 17 -16.08 1.24 13.17
C ASN A 17 -15.63 2.60 12.62
N GLY A 18 -16.59 3.49 12.41
CA GLY A 18 -16.33 4.85 11.91
C GLY A 18 -16.06 4.94 10.42
N TRP A 19 -16.18 3.85 9.70
CA TRP A 19 -15.96 3.83 8.26
C TRP A 19 -17.27 3.86 7.48
N GLU A 20 -17.36 4.76 6.50
CA GLU A 20 -18.48 4.78 5.56
C GLU A 20 -18.10 3.88 4.37
N PRO A 21 -18.81 2.76 4.20
CA PRO A 21 -18.42 1.79 3.17
C PRO A 21 -18.44 2.35 1.76
N TRP A 22 -17.47 1.94 0.96
CA TRP A 22 -17.52 2.18 -0.47
C TRP A 22 -18.62 1.34 -1.09
N SER A 23 -19.17 1.81 -2.21
CA SER A 23 -20.04 0.98 -3.01
C SER A 23 -19.23 -0.17 -3.64
N GLN A 24 -19.91 -1.26 -3.96
CA GLN A 24 -19.29 -2.39 -4.64
C GLN A 24 -18.68 -1.95 -5.97
N GLU A 25 -19.38 -1.07 -6.70
CA GLU A 25 -18.91 -0.53 -7.97
C GLU A 25 -17.58 0.22 -7.81
N LYS A 26 -17.48 1.06 -6.80
CA LYS A 26 -16.24 1.83 -6.52
C LYS A 26 -15.07 0.91 -6.22
N TRP A 27 -15.31 -0.13 -5.43
CA TRP A 27 -14.28 -1.11 -5.09
C TRP A 27 -13.84 -1.91 -6.31
N GLU A 28 -14.78 -2.34 -7.14
CA GLU A 28 -14.47 -3.06 -8.37
C GLU A 28 -13.63 -2.18 -9.32
N LYS A 29 -13.98 -0.92 -9.47
CA LYS A 29 -13.22 0.01 -10.30
C LYS A 29 -11.78 0.19 -9.77
N TRP A 30 -11.63 0.25 -8.47
CA TRP A 30 -10.29 0.35 -7.87
C TRP A 30 -9.46 -0.89 -8.18
N LYS A 31 -10.04 -2.06 -8.05
CA LYS A 31 -9.35 -3.32 -8.36
C LYS A 31 -9.02 -3.46 -9.84
N ASP A 32 -9.94 -3.06 -10.70
CA ASP A 32 -9.72 -3.09 -12.15
C ASP A 32 -8.56 -2.17 -12.55
N GLU A 33 -8.50 -1.00 -11.97
CA GLU A 33 -7.39 -0.07 -12.19
C GLU A 33 -6.07 -0.66 -11.69
N SER A 34 -6.10 -1.37 -10.57
CA SER A 34 -4.92 -2.07 -10.04
C SER A 34 -4.41 -3.12 -11.02
N GLU A 35 -5.33 -3.89 -11.61
CA GLU A 35 -4.96 -4.89 -12.61
C GLU A 35 -4.36 -4.26 -13.86
N ARG A 36 -4.97 -3.17 -14.34
CA ARG A 36 -4.48 -2.43 -15.50
C ARG A 36 -3.06 -1.91 -15.26
N LEU A 37 -2.83 -1.29 -14.11
CA LEU A 37 -1.52 -0.78 -13.74
C LEU A 37 -0.50 -1.90 -13.61
N ASN A 38 -0.90 -2.99 -12.98
CA ASN A 38 -0.01 -4.13 -12.78
C ASN A 38 0.40 -4.78 -14.10
N LYS A 39 -0.54 -4.89 -15.02
CA LYS A 39 -0.27 -5.40 -16.36
C LYS A 39 0.74 -4.51 -17.10
N ARG A 40 0.58 -3.19 -16.98
CA ARG A 40 1.54 -2.25 -17.58
C ARG A 40 2.93 -2.35 -16.95
N LEU A 41 2.99 -2.53 -15.64
CA LEU A 41 4.26 -2.74 -14.94
C LEU A 41 4.96 -4.00 -15.45
N GLN A 42 4.20 -5.07 -15.64
CA GLN A 42 4.75 -6.32 -16.15
C GLN A 42 5.32 -6.15 -17.57
N GLU A 43 4.60 -5.44 -18.44
CA GLU A 43 5.07 -5.16 -19.79
C GLU A 43 6.39 -4.39 -19.77
N LEU A 44 6.49 -3.34 -18.96
CA LEU A 44 7.69 -2.53 -18.84
C LEU A 44 8.85 -3.34 -18.25
N HIS A 45 8.56 -4.20 -17.29
CA HIS A 45 9.57 -5.07 -16.71
C HIS A 45 10.11 -6.06 -17.75
N ASP A 46 9.22 -6.68 -18.52
CA ASP A 46 9.59 -7.65 -19.56
C ASP A 46 10.42 -7.01 -20.70
N GLU A 47 10.17 -5.72 -20.95
CA GLU A 47 10.92 -4.94 -21.93
C GLU A 47 12.22 -4.35 -21.36
N SER A 48 12.56 -4.67 -20.12
CA SER A 48 13.71 -4.15 -19.38
C SER A 48 13.69 -2.63 -19.20
N LYS A 49 12.51 -2.03 -19.22
CA LYS A 49 12.32 -0.59 -19.03
C LYS A 49 12.09 -0.28 -17.55
N ILE A 50 13.12 -0.53 -16.75
CA ILE A 50 13.03 -0.46 -15.29
C ILE A 50 12.74 0.96 -14.80
N ASP A 51 13.38 1.98 -15.39
CA ASP A 51 13.15 3.37 -15.00
C ASP A 51 11.71 3.81 -15.29
N GLU A 52 11.17 3.41 -16.44
CA GLU A 52 9.78 3.72 -16.81
C GLU A 52 8.80 3.00 -15.91
N ARG A 53 9.09 1.76 -15.53
CA ARG A 53 8.31 0.99 -14.58
C ARG A 53 8.23 1.72 -13.24
N ASN A 54 9.38 2.17 -12.72
CA ASN A 54 9.45 2.88 -11.44
C ASN A 54 8.73 4.23 -11.51
N LYS A 55 8.84 4.93 -12.63
CA LYS A 55 8.12 6.19 -12.84
C LYS A 55 6.61 5.99 -12.86
N LEU A 56 6.14 4.89 -13.43
CA LEU A 56 4.72 4.57 -13.46
C LEU A 56 4.19 4.37 -12.03
N ILE A 57 4.95 3.68 -11.20
CA ILE A 57 4.58 3.48 -9.78
C ILE A 57 4.45 4.83 -9.08
N ASP A 58 5.44 5.69 -9.20
CA ASP A 58 5.45 6.99 -8.55
C ASP A 58 4.33 7.91 -9.05
N ALA A 59 4.05 7.87 -10.35
CA ALA A 59 3.00 8.68 -10.96
C ALA A 59 1.59 8.29 -10.51
N ASN A 60 1.42 7.07 -9.99
CA ASN A 60 0.13 6.55 -9.58
C ASN A 60 0.00 6.36 -8.07
N SER A 61 0.77 7.10 -7.30
CA SER A 61 0.71 7.04 -5.83
C SER A 61 -0.67 7.37 -5.27
N SER A 62 -1.44 8.20 -5.96
CA SER A 62 -2.81 8.50 -5.55
C SER A 62 -3.70 7.28 -5.50
N HIS A 63 -3.36 6.23 -6.22
CA HIS A 63 -4.15 5.00 -6.26
C HIS A 63 -4.18 4.32 -4.88
N TRP A 64 -3.02 4.17 -4.22
CA TRP A 64 -3.02 3.59 -2.86
C TRP A 64 -3.40 4.59 -1.78
N THR A 65 -3.17 5.87 -2.01
CA THR A 65 -3.55 6.92 -1.06
C THR A 65 -5.06 6.97 -0.86
N LYS A 66 -5.85 6.59 -1.85
CA LYS A 66 -7.31 6.50 -1.75
C LYS A 66 -7.75 5.54 -0.64
N LEU A 67 -6.95 4.55 -0.30
CA LEU A 67 -7.25 3.58 0.75
C LEU A 67 -6.79 4.02 2.14
N LYS A 68 -6.11 5.15 2.24
CA LYS A 68 -5.60 5.65 3.52
C LYS A 68 -6.68 5.79 4.60
N PRO A 69 -7.84 6.41 4.31
CA PRO A 69 -8.90 6.52 5.33
C PRO A 69 -9.42 5.16 5.82
N TRP A 70 -9.51 4.20 4.92
CA TRP A 70 -9.93 2.84 5.26
C TRP A 70 -8.90 2.17 6.18
N LEU A 71 -7.62 2.24 5.83
CA LEU A 71 -6.54 1.68 6.64
C LEU A 71 -6.48 2.33 8.02
N GLU A 72 -6.73 3.63 8.10
CA GLU A 72 -6.79 4.36 9.36
C GLU A 72 -7.88 3.81 10.27
N LYS A 73 -9.07 3.57 9.73
CA LYS A 73 -10.18 3.05 10.51
C LYS A 73 -9.92 1.61 10.97
N LEU A 74 -9.28 0.80 10.15
CA LEU A 74 -8.93 -0.58 10.52
C LEU A 74 -7.97 -0.62 11.71
N SER A 75 -7.08 0.34 11.82
CA SER A 75 -6.07 0.40 12.88
C SER A 75 -6.49 1.30 14.05
N TYR A 76 -7.72 1.82 14.04
CA TYR A 76 -8.23 2.77 15.05
C TYR A 76 -7.35 4.03 15.14
N GLY A 77 -6.77 4.45 14.00
CA GLY A 77 -5.89 5.61 13.94
C GLY A 77 -4.48 5.37 14.47
N LYS A 78 -4.13 4.13 14.78
CA LYS A 78 -2.81 3.77 15.31
C LYS A 78 -1.85 3.35 14.20
N CYS A 79 -0.58 3.60 14.41
CA CYS A 79 0.47 3.05 13.56
C CYS A 79 0.49 1.53 13.70
N TRP A 80 0.55 0.82 12.59
CA TRP A 80 0.52 -0.65 12.58
C TRP A 80 1.72 -1.28 13.28
N PHE A 81 2.87 -0.61 13.26
CA PHE A 81 4.08 -1.13 13.87
C PHE A 81 4.21 -0.76 15.36
N PHE A 82 3.83 0.46 15.71
CA PHE A 82 3.99 0.95 17.07
C PHE A 82 2.73 0.82 17.93
N GLU A 83 1.59 0.57 17.32
CA GLU A 83 0.28 0.49 18.00
C GLU A 83 -0.04 1.76 18.78
N ALA A 84 0.59 2.89 18.42
CA ALA A 84 0.42 4.14 19.11
C ALA A 84 -0.26 5.17 18.22
N ARG A 85 -1.14 5.97 18.81
CA ARG A 85 -1.65 7.16 18.16
C ARG A 85 -0.62 8.26 18.31
N ASN A 86 -0.38 8.95 17.24
CA ASN A 86 0.46 10.12 17.29
C ASN A 86 -0.22 11.24 16.54
N ALA A 87 -1.02 12.04 17.27
CA ALA A 87 -1.81 13.12 16.71
C ALA A 87 -0.95 14.25 16.14
N SER A 88 0.29 14.35 16.55
CA SER A 88 1.20 15.39 16.09
C SER A 88 2.04 14.96 14.89
N SER A 89 1.97 13.69 14.51
CA SER A 89 2.78 13.14 13.42
C SER A 89 1.93 12.83 12.20
N HIS A 90 2.54 12.98 11.06
CA HIS A 90 1.92 12.67 9.78
C HIS A 90 1.93 11.16 9.55
N MET A 91 0.75 10.60 9.26
CA MET A 91 0.58 9.18 8.94
C MET A 91 0.43 9.01 7.44
N ASP A 92 0.86 7.87 6.93
CA ASP A 92 0.79 7.61 5.49
C ASP A 92 0.56 6.12 5.19
N VAL A 93 0.27 5.84 3.93
CA VAL A 93 0.22 4.48 3.42
C VAL A 93 1.63 4.08 3.02
N GLU A 94 2.11 2.96 3.56
CA GLU A 94 3.42 2.43 3.22
C GLU A 94 3.28 1.00 2.69
N HIS A 95 4.20 0.60 1.84
CA HIS A 95 4.25 -0.75 1.30
C HIS A 95 5.05 -1.63 2.26
N PHE A 96 4.40 -2.67 2.79
CA PHE A 96 5.07 -3.59 3.71
C PHE A 96 6.31 -4.22 3.06
N ARG A 97 6.18 -4.67 1.81
CA ARG A 97 7.31 -5.07 1.00
C ARG A 97 7.63 -3.94 0.03
N PRO A 98 8.85 -3.39 0.08
CA PRO A 98 9.20 -2.19 -0.70
C PRO A 98 8.94 -2.36 -2.19
N LYS A 99 8.35 -1.33 -2.81
CA LYS A 99 8.01 -1.33 -4.23
C LYS A 99 9.21 -1.09 -5.15
N LYS A 100 10.31 -0.58 -4.61
CA LYS A 100 11.54 -0.32 -5.34
C LYS A 100 12.73 -0.81 -4.55
N GLU A 101 13.87 -0.97 -5.23
CA GLU A 101 15.11 -1.36 -4.57
C GLU A 101 15.44 -0.40 -3.45
N ALA A 102 15.73 -0.95 -2.27
CA ALA A 102 16.19 -0.15 -1.13
C ALA A 102 17.70 0.07 -1.26
N LYS A 103 18.12 1.34 -1.17
CA LYS A 103 19.56 1.68 -1.19
C LYS A 103 20.28 0.98 -0.05
N GLY A 104 21.38 0.31 -0.37
CA GLY A 104 22.20 -0.37 0.61
C GLY A 104 21.69 -1.73 1.02
N SER A 105 20.60 -2.20 0.44
CA SER A 105 20.12 -3.56 0.67
C SER A 105 21.10 -4.56 0.09
N LYS A 106 21.47 -5.55 0.90
CA LYS A 106 22.32 -6.66 0.47
C LYS A 106 21.49 -7.80 -0.13
N VAL A 107 20.18 -7.69 -0.08
CA VAL A 107 19.26 -8.71 -0.58
C VAL A 107 19.08 -8.51 -2.07
N LYS A 108 19.03 -9.61 -2.79
CA LYS A 108 19.01 -9.58 -4.26
C LYS A 108 17.64 -9.35 -4.92
N GLU A 109 16.60 -9.06 -4.18
CA GLU A 109 15.40 -8.52 -4.80
C GLU A 109 15.65 -7.06 -5.14
N ARG A 110 16.59 -6.86 -6.05
CA ARG A 110 17.15 -5.55 -6.39
C ARG A 110 16.15 -4.61 -6.99
N ASP A 111 15.11 -5.16 -7.61
CA ASP A 111 14.05 -4.38 -8.22
C ASP A 111 12.92 -4.09 -7.23
N GLY A 112 13.07 -4.52 -5.96
CA GLY A 112 12.00 -4.44 -4.99
C GLY A 112 10.85 -5.38 -5.35
N TYR A 113 9.73 -5.19 -4.68
CA TYR A 113 8.51 -5.97 -4.93
C TYR A 113 7.56 -5.16 -5.80
N TRP A 114 8.01 -4.77 -6.98
CA TRP A 114 7.28 -3.87 -7.87
C TRP A 114 5.88 -4.40 -8.23
N TRP A 115 5.73 -5.72 -8.32
CA TRP A 115 4.45 -6.37 -8.63
C TRP A 115 3.44 -6.29 -7.49
N LEU A 116 3.85 -5.84 -6.32
CA LEU A 116 2.98 -5.63 -5.16
C LEU A 116 2.62 -4.16 -4.96
N SER A 117 3.06 -3.28 -5.86
CA SER A 117 2.85 -1.84 -5.71
C SER A 117 1.37 -1.45 -5.66
N PHE A 118 0.53 -2.16 -6.40
CA PHE A 118 -0.91 -1.88 -6.47
C PHE A 118 -1.75 -3.01 -5.87
N ASP A 119 -1.16 -3.81 -5.01
CA ASP A 119 -1.86 -4.86 -4.26
C ASP A 119 -2.19 -4.32 -2.86
N TYR A 120 -3.50 -4.14 -2.58
CA TYR A 120 -3.93 -3.57 -1.30
C TYR A 120 -3.48 -4.40 -0.09
N MET A 121 -3.26 -5.70 -0.27
CA MET A 121 -2.77 -6.58 0.80
C MET A 121 -1.37 -6.19 1.28
N ASN A 122 -0.64 -5.42 0.47
CA ASN A 122 0.72 -4.96 0.80
C ASN A 122 0.73 -3.58 1.47
N TYR A 123 -0.43 -2.97 1.71
CA TYR A 123 -0.50 -1.62 2.26
C TYR A 123 -0.60 -1.65 3.78
N ARG A 124 0.08 -0.67 4.41
CA ARG A 124 0.08 -0.50 5.86
C ARG A 124 -0.07 0.98 6.20
N TYR A 125 -0.72 1.26 7.31
CA TYR A 125 -0.89 2.63 7.82
C TYR A 125 0.18 2.87 8.87
N ILE A 126 1.17 3.70 8.54
CA ILE A 126 2.31 3.92 9.41
C ILE A 126 2.69 5.39 9.51
N LEU A 127 3.55 5.71 10.46
CA LEU A 127 4.12 7.03 10.63
C LEU A 127 4.97 7.37 9.41
N ALA A 128 4.71 8.54 8.80
CA ALA A 128 5.45 8.99 7.63
C ALA A 128 6.94 9.08 7.93
N GLY A 129 7.75 8.59 6.98
CA GLY A 129 9.19 8.55 7.15
C GLY A 129 9.70 7.33 7.89
N TYR A 130 8.80 6.53 8.46
CA TYR A 130 9.21 5.29 9.12
C TYR A 130 9.46 4.21 8.08
N ASP A 131 10.62 3.55 8.19
CA ASP A 131 10.99 2.47 7.30
C ASP A 131 10.46 1.15 7.85
N SER A 132 9.54 0.51 7.13
CA SER A 132 8.97 -0.77 7.53
C SER A 132 10.03 -1.87 7.66
N ASN A 133 11.14 -1.75 6.95
CA ASN A 133 12.26 -2.69 7.07
C ASN A 133 12.96 -2.59 8.43
N SER A 134 12.84 -1.47 9.12
CA SER A 134 13.42 -1.30 10.46
C SER A 134 12.71 -2.13 11.51
N CYS A 135 11.50 -2.59 11.22
CA CYS A 135 10.70 -3.41 12.15
C CYS A 135 10.90 -4.90 11.96
N LEU A 136 11.61 -5.27 10.94
CA LEU A 136 11.89 -6.67 10.62
C LEU A 136 13.30 -7.04 11.12
#